data_d38ac2ea45e0488e016fd55cd6d51dca
#
_entry.id   d38ac2ea45e0488e016fd55cd6d51dca
#
_cell.length_a   1.000
_cell.length_b   1.000
_cell.length_c   1.000
_cell.angle_alpha   90.00
_cell.angle_beta   90.00
_cell.angle_gamma   90.00
#
_symmetry.space_group_name_H-M   'P 1'
#
loop_
_entity.id
_entity.type
_entity.pdbx_description
1 polymer ?
#
loop_
_entity_poly.entity_id
_entity_poly.type
_entity_poly.pdbx_seq_one_letter_code
_entity_poly.pdbx_strand_id
1 'polypeptide(L)' 'MATLNTEPNLAAPDDFYERLIATHRGLSDEESALVNAKLVLLFANHIGDADVIAQAMTAARDGIGALSQGGTQ' A
#
# COMPACT_ATOMS: atom_id res chain seq x y z
N MET A 1 13.13 18.85 -0.94
CA MET A 1 12.00 17.94 -1.20
C MET A 1 12.22 16.64 -0.49
N ALA A 2 11.17 16.09 0.10
CA ALA A 2 11.27 14.80 0.76
C ALA A 2 11.36 13.69 -0.26
N THR A 3 12.05 12.64 0.09
CA THR A 3 12.25 11.47 -0.76
C THR A 3 11.70 10.24 -0.07
N LEU A 4 11.03 9.38 -0.82
CA LEU A 4 10.50 8.12 -0.30
C LEU A 4 11.62 7.26 0.29
N ASN A 5 11.43 6.81 1.52
CA ASN A 5 12.34 5.85 2.14
C ASN A 5 11.98 4.44 1.66
N THR A 6 12.87 3.83 0.90
CA THR A 6 12.67 2.46 0.38
C THR A 6 13.47 1.43 1.17
N GLU A 7 14.22 1.86 2.18
CA GLU A 7 14.96 0.97 3.06
C GLU A 7 14.05 0.42 4.16
N PRO A 8 14.38 -0.73 4.76
CA PRO A 8 13.57 -1.23 5.88
C PRO A 8 13.43 -0.20 6.98
N ASN A 9 12.20 0.10 7.35
CA ASN A 9 11.90 1.18 8.29
C ASN A 9 10.90 0.79 9.38
N LEU A 10 10.30 -0.39 9.27
CA LEU A 10 9.40 -0.89 10.30
C LEU A 10 10.23 -1.58 11.37
N ALA A 11 9.96 -1.24 12.64
CA ALA A 11 10.68 -1.84 13.78
C ALA A 11 10.34 -3.33 13.91
N ALA A 12 9.12 -3.71 13.61
CA ALA A 12 8.63 -5.08 13.75
C ALA A 12 7.73 -5.43 12.57
N PRO A 13 8.31 -5.75 11.39
CA PRO A 13 7.51 -6.01 10.19
C PRO A 13 6.56 -7.20 10.35
N ASP A 14 6.94 -8.23 11.10
CA ASP A 14 6.07 -9.38 11.33
C ASP A 14 4.82 -8.99 12.12
N ASP A 15 4.96 -8.12 13.10
CA ASP A 15 3.84 -7.59 13.87
C ASP A 15 2.89 -6.78 12.98
N PHE A 16 3.46 -6.00 12.07
CA PHE A 16 2.64 -5.26 11.10
C PHE A 16 1.80 -6.20 10.25
N TYR A 17 2.41 -7.25 9.71
CA TYR A 17 1.71 -8.25 8.89
C TYR A 17 0.59 -8.94 9.67
N GLU A 18 0.87 -9.32 10.92
CA GLU A 18 -0.15 -9.94 11.76
C GLU A 18 -1.35 -9.03 11.98
N ARG A 19 -1.10 -7.75 12.23
CA ARG A 19 -2.16 -6.76 12.41
C ARG A 19 -2.96 -6.56 11.13
N LEU A 20 -2.26 -6.53 10.00
CA LEU A 20 -2.92 -6.36 8.70
C LEU A 20 -3.83 -7.55 8.41
N ILE A 21 -3.34 -8.77 8.60
CA ILE A 21 -4.13 -9.99 8.41
C ILE A 21 -5.34 -9.99 9.35
N ALA A 22 -5.12 -9.65 10.63
CA ALA A 22 -6.21 -9.60 11.61
C ALA A 22 -7.28 -8.58 11.22
N THR A 23 -6.86 -7.45 10.66
CA THR A 23 -7.76 -6.39 10.22
C THR A 23 -8.69 -6.88 9.10
N HIS A 24 -8.21 -7.79 8.25
CA HIS A 24 -8.99 -8.31 7.13
C HIS A 24 -9.75 -9.60 7.47
N ARG A 25 -9.55 -10.17 8.66
CA ARG A 25 -10.14 -11.44 9.03
C ARG A 25 -11.66 -11.36 9.03
N GLY A 26 -12.29 -12.34 8.36
CA GLY A 26 -13.75 -12.41 8.32
C GLY A 26 -14.42 -11.52 7.30
N LEU A 27 -13.64 -10.76 6.51
CA LEU A 27 -14.19 -9.86 5.51
C LEU A 27 -14.28 -10.54 4.14
N SER A 28 -15.27 -10.11 3.35
CA SER A 28 -15.31 -10.49 1.94
C SER A 28 -14.21 -9.79 1.16
N ASP A 29 -13.98 -10.22 -0.09
CA ASP A 29 -12.99 -9.57 -0.96
C ASP A 29 -13.34 -8.10 -1.17
N GLU A 30 -14.62 -7.77 -1.36
CA GLU A 30 -15.06 -6.40 -1.54
C GLU A 30 -14.81 -5.55 -0.29
N GLU A 31 -15.11 -6.11 0.88
CA GLU A 31 -14.87 -5.42 2.15
C GLU A 31 -13.38 -5.23 2.39
N SER A 32 -12.57 -6.22 2.08
CA SER A 32 -11.11 -6.11 2.20
C SER A 32 -10.55 -5.01 1.29
N ALA A 33 -11.05 -4.92 0.07
CA ALA A 33 -10.65 -3.87 -0.85
C ALA A 33 -11.00 -2.49 -0.31
N LEU A 34 -12.17 -2.35 0.33
CA LEU A 34 -12.58 -1.10 0.93
C LEU A 34 -11.69 -0.72 2.11
N VAL A 35 -11.35 -1.69 2.96
CA VAL A 35 -10.43 -1.46 4.08
C VAL A 35 -9.08 -0.98 3.56
N ASN A 36 -8.55 -1.61 2.52
CA ASN A 36 -7.28 -1.21 1.94
C ASN A 36 -7.33 0.20 1.38
N ALA A 37 -8.43 0.57 0.71
CA ALA A 37 -8.60 1.92 0.20
C ALA A 37 -8.60 2.96 1.33
N LYS A 38 -9.28 2.65 2.43
CA LYS A 38 -9.30 3.52 3.60
C LYS A 38 -7.93 3.65 4.25
N LEU A 39 -7.19 2.54 4.33
CA LEU A 39 -5.83 2.55 4.88
C LEU A 39 -4.91 3.45 4.06
N VAL A 40 -5.01 3.40 2.74
CA VAL A 40 -4.22 4.26 1.87
C VAL A 40 -4.47 5.73 2.19
N LEU A 41 -5.72 6.11 2.36
CA LEU A 41 -6.08 7.49 2.68
C LEU A 41 -5.57 7.90 4.06
N LEU A 42 -5.71 7.02 5.05
CA LEU A 42 -5.24 7.29 6.39
C LEU A 42 -3.73 7.44 6.44
N PHE A 43 -3.01 6.55 5.77
CA PHE A 43 -1.56 6.62 5.70
C PHE A 43 -1.10 7.86 4.95
N ALA A 44 -1.76 8.20 3.85
CA ALA A 44 -1.43 9.39 3.07
C ALA A 44 -1.61 10.66 3.91
N ASN A 45 -2.70 10.71 4.67
CA ASN A 45 -2.95 11.85 5.54
C ASN A 45 -1.90 11.97 6.63
N HIS A 46 -1.47 10.84 7.19
CA HIS A 46 -0.43 10.84 8.23
C HIS A 46 0.93 11.26 7.66
N ILE A 47 1.28 10.77 6.47
CA ILE A 47 2.52 11.13 5.79
C ILE A 47 2.53 12.62 5.45
N GLY A 48 1.44 13.11 4.87
CA GLY A 48 1.24 14.54 4.62
C GLY A 48 2.11 15.17 3.55
N ASP A 49 3.00 14.42 2.92
CA ASP A 49 3.92 14.94 1.89
C ASP A 49 3.51 14.39 0.53
N ALA A 50 3.00 15.26 -0.33
CA ALA A 50 2.48 14.88 -1.64
C ALA A 50 3.54 14.25 -2.54
N ASP A 51 4.78 14.74 -2.45
CA ASP A 51 5.87 14.20 -3.29
C ASP A 51 6.24 12.78 -2.88
N VAL A 52 6.32 12.53 -1.58
CA VAL A 52 6.57 11.18 -1.06
C VAL A 52 5.45 10.23 -1.44
N ILE A 53 4.21 10.68 -1.32
CA ILE A 53 3.04 9.87 -1.68
C ILE A 53 3.06 9.54 -3.17
N ALA A 54 3.36 10.50 -4.03
CA ALA A 54 3.47 10.28 -5.47
C ALA A 54 4.57 9.27 -5.82
N GLN A 55 5.71 9.37 -5.15
CA GLN A 55 6.80 8.41 -5.34
C GLN A 55 6.38 7.01 -4.93
N ALA A 56 5.65 6.89 -3.82
CA ALA A 56 5.14 5.60 -3.34
C ALA A 56 4.16 4.99 -4.34
N MET A 57 3.28 5.81 -4.91
CA MET A 57 2.32 5.34 -5.93
C MET A 57 3.03 4.81 -7.16
N THR A 58 4.04 5.53 -7.62
CA THR A 58 4.84 5.12 -8.77
C THR A 58 5.53 3.78 -8.49
N ALA A 59 6.15 3.65 -7.33
CA ALA A 59 6.84 2.43 -6.94
C ALA A 59 5.87 1.25 -6.84
N ALA A 60 4.70 1.47 -6.27
CA ALA A 60 3.69 0.42 -6.11
C ALA A 60 3.14 -0.05 -7.46
N ARG A 61 3.04 0.84 -8.43
CA ARG A 61 2.48 0.55 -9.75
C ARG A 61 3.48 -0.12 -10.69
N ASP A 62 4.75 -0.04 -10.37
CA ASP A 62 5.83 -0.52 -11.23
C ASP A 62 5.67 -2.01 -11.52
N GLY A 63 5.67 -2.36 -12.80
CA GLY A 63 5.55 -3.74 -13.26
C GLY A 63 4.13 -4.30 -13.28
N ILE A 64 3.20 -3.70 -12.56
CA ILE A 64 1.85 -4.24 -12.44
C ILE A 64 1.05 -4.04 -13.74
N GLY A 65 1.08 -2.84 -14.27
CA GLY A 65 0.34 -2.54 -15.48
C GLY A 65 0.81 -3.33 -16.69
N ALA A 66 2.11 -3.49 -16.81
CA ALA A 66 2.70 -4.28 -17.89
C ALA A 66 2.25 -5.73 -17.82
N LEU A 67 2.24 -6.32 -16.61
CA LEU A 67 1.78 -7.68 -16.42
C LEU A 67 0.30 -7.83 -16.73
N SER A 68 -0.51 -6.90 -16.27
CA SER A 68 -1.94 -6.89 -16.53
C SER A 68 -2.25 -6.86 -18.00
N GLN A 69 -1.60 -5.97 -18.73
CA GLN A 69 -1.79 -5.84 -20.17
C GLN A 69 -1.37 -7.09 -20.89
N GLY A 70 -0.24 -7.66 -20.52
CA GLY A 70 0.22 -8.91 -21.09
C GLY A 70 -0.77 -10.04 -20.86
N GLY A 71 -1.35 -10.10 -19.68
CA GLY A 71 -2.31 -11.13 -19.32
C GLY A 71 -3.62 -11.03 -20.08
N THR A 72 -4.01 -9.85 -20.49
CA THR A 72 -5.28 -9.64 -21.17
C THR A 72 -5.18 -9.70 -22.68
N GLN A 73 -4.00 -9.70 -23.20
CA GLN A 73 -3.79 -9.76 -24.63
C GLN A 73 -3.79 -11.19 -25.11
#